data_53590e8475e96791c9d82daefd911f81
#
_entry.id   53590e8475e96791c9d82daefd911f81
#
_cell.length_a   1.000
_cell.length_b   1.000
_cell.length_c   1.000
_cell.angle_alpha   90.00
_cell.angle_beta   90.00
_cell.angle_gamma   90.00
#
_symmetry.space_group_name_H-M   'P 1'
#
loop_
_entity.id
_entity.type
_entity.pdbx_description
1 polymer ?
#
loop_
_entity_poly.entity_id
_entity_poly.type
_entity_poly.pdbx_seq_one_letter_code
_entity_poly.pdbx_strand_id
1 'polypeptide(L)'
;MTVKTNWYESDSRFIPGHYQPATLIDLALSRDIDSHRLLRGTGLFHEDILAGQTRLSPQQFLALIGNSRRLLDADDSSFLFGQRLLPGHYGAASHALRHAQNLHQALDTLVQQQALLSPLMTPRLLLDDSFAYVYWLDSCGAGEQWRFLLEAGMTSLIAMSQWLSGQRLPWECSFSHAEPRYVEQYWVHLGEHTQFKRPLDLMRIPREFLARPWPGASATAGQVARQEATRQIEQLGFAA
;
A
#
# COMPACT_ATOMS: atom_id res chain seq x y z
N MET A 1 -31.52 6.04 19.38
CA MET A 1 -30.46 6.38 18.40
C MET A 1 -29.22 5.59 18.80
N THR A 2 -28.94 4.49 18.14
CA THR A 2 -27.74 3.70 18.38
C THR A 2 -26.61 4.42 17.67
N VAL A 3 -25.66 4.95 18.43
CA VAL A 3 -24.40 5.50 17.88
C VAL A 3 -23.72 4.32 17.21
N LYS A 4 -23.68 4.29 15.88
CA LYS A 4 -22.81 3.36 15.14
C LYS A 4 -21.37 3.76 15.45
N THR A 5 -20.74 3.01 16.33
CA THR A 5 -19.29 3.09 16.51
C THR A 5 -18.66 2.49 15.24
N ASN A 6 -17.98 3.32 14.46
CA ASN A 6 -17.28 2.90 13.23
C ASN A 6 -15.97 2.20 13.57
N TRP A 7 -16.05 1.11 14.32
CA TRP A 7 -14.90 0.25 14.57
C TRP A 7 -14.94 -0.92 13.61
N TYR A 8 -13.83 -1.16 12.91
CA TYR A 8 -13.63 -2.35 12.11
C TYR A 8 -12.81 -3.35 12.89
N GLU A 9 -13.30 -4.55 12.93
CA GLU A 9 -12.60 -5.70 13.50
C GLU A 9 -11.84 -6.44 12.38
N SER A 10 -10.95 -7.32 12.76
CA SER A 10 -10.11 -8.08 11.80
C SER A 10 -10.91 -8.95 10.82
N ASP A 11 -12.16 -9.27 11.16
CA ASP A 11 -13.11 -10.04 10.34
C ASP A 11 -14.11 -9.16 9.56
N SER A 12 -14.11 -7.85 9.77
CA SER A 12 -14.98 -6.91 9.04
C SER A 12 -14.59 -6.83 7.57
N ARG A 13 -15.56 -7.04 6.67
CA ARG A 13 -15.33 -7.06 5.22
C ARG A 13 -15.51 -5.70 4.60
N PHE A 14 -14.43 -4.97 4.42
CA PHE A 14 -14.44 -3.64 3.81
C PHE A 14 -13.45 -3.47 2.63
N ILE A 15 -12.49 -4.37 2.47
CA ILE A 15 -11.44 -4.28 1.45
C ILE A 15 -11.99 -4.81 0.12
N PRO A 16 -12.14 -3.97 -0.92
CA PRO A 16 -12.60 -4.44 -2.21
C PRO A 16 -11.65 -5.49 -2.80
N GLY A 17 -12.18 -6.67 -3.13
CA GLY A 17 -11.38 -7.80 -3.61
C GLY A 17 -10.68 -7.53 -4.94
N HIS A 18 -11.29 -6.70 -5.80
CA HIS A 18 -10.72 -6.29 -7.09
C HIS A 18 -9.72 -5.13 -7.01
N TYR A 19 -9.34 -4.68 -5.80
CA TYR A 19 -8.29 -3.69 -5.55
C TYR A 19 -6.96 -4.38 -5.22
N GLN A 20 -6.36 -4.07 -4.07
CA GLN A 20 -5.05 -4.65 -3.70
C GLN A 20 -5.02 -6.19 -3.66
N PRO A 21 -6.08 -6.88 -3.18
CA PRO A 21 -6.09 -8.34 -3.26
C PRO A 21 -5.92 -8.87 -4.69
N ALA A 22 -6.63 -8.29 -5.67
CA ALA A 22 -6.49 -8.68 -7.07
C ALA A 22 -5.09 -8.42 -7.61
N THR A 23 -4.44 -7.33 -7.20
CA THR A 23 -3.04 -7.04 -7.58
C THR A 23 -2.10 -8.17 -7.14
N LEU A 24 -2.28 -8.69 -5.93
CA LEU A 24 -1.49 -9.83 -5.43
C LEU A 24 -1.82 -11.12 -6.15
N ILE A 25 -3.10 -11.36 -6.43
CA ILE A 25 -3.55 -12.54 -7.20
C ILE A 25 -2.94 -12.52 -8.60
N ASP A 26 -3.00 -11.39 -9.30
CA ASP A 26 -2.43 -11.24 -10.64
C ASP A 26 -0.92 -11.45 -10.65
N LEU A 27 -0.21 -10.99 -9.62
CA LEU A 27 1.22 -11.28 -9.46
C LEU A 27 1.46 -12.78 -9.32
N ALA A 28 0.70 -13.48 -8.48
CA ALA A 28 0.85 -14.91 -8.29
C ALA A 28 0.52 -15.71 -9.57
N LEU A 29 -0.56 -15.35 -10.26
CA LEU A 29 -0.93 -15.95 -11.55
C LEU A 29 0.17 -15.74 -12.61
N SER A 30 0.81 -14.58 -12.64
CA SER A 30 1.94 -14.30 -13.56
C SER A 30 3.18 -15.15 -13.28
N ARG A 31 3.23 -15.81 -12.14
CA ARG A 31 4.27 -16.75 -11.71
C ARG A 31 3.77 -18.22 -11.72
N ASP A 32 2.73 -18.50 -12.51
CA ASP A 32 2.14 -19.83 -12.67
C ASP A 32 1.57 -20.46 -11.39
N ILE A 33 1.19 -19.63 -10.42
CA ILE A 33 0.48 -20.07 -9.22
C ILE A 33 -1.01 -20.16 -9.52
N ASP A 34 -1.57 -21.35 -9.35
CA ASP A 34 -3.00 -21.59 -9.52
C ASP A 34 -3.87 -20.85 -8.49
N SER A 35 -4.97 -20.23 -8.95
CA SER A 35 -5.85 -19.44 -8.09
C SER A 35 -6.49 -20.23 -6.97
N HIS A 36 -6.83 -21.52 -7.20
CA HIS A 36 -7.41 -22.38 -6.16
C HIS A 36 -6.40 -22.65 -5.03
N ARG A 37 -5.13 -22.84 -5.38
CA ARG A 37 -4.07 -23.00 -4.38
C ARG A 37 -3.85 -21.71 -3.59
N LEU A 38 -3.87 -20.57 -4.29
CA LEU A 38 -3.66 -19.26 -3.71
C LEU A 38 -4.77 -18.88 -2.72
N LEU A 39 -6.04 -19.16 -3.06
CA LEU A 39 -7.21 -18.80 -2.27
C LEU A 39 -7.60 -19.87 -1.24
N ARG A 40 -6.86 -20.97 -1.16
CA ARG A 40 -7.18 -22.07 -0.26
C ARG A 40 -7.22 -21.62 1.20
N GLY A 41 -8.31 -21.93 1.90
CA GLY A 41 -8.49 -21.60 3.30
C GLY A 41 -8.85 -20.13 3.59
N THR A 42 -9.00 -19.29 2.56
CA THR A 42 -9.42 -17.89 2.74
C THR A 42 -10.93 -17.71 2.77
N GLY A 43 -11.69 -18.69 2.30
CA GLY A 43 -13.14 -18.57 2.10
C GLY A 43 -13.51 -17.67 0.92
N LEU A 44 -12.59 -17.45 -0.02
CA LEU A 44 -12.78 -16.61 -1.20
C LEU A 44 -12.73 -17.45 -2.47
N PHE A 45 -13.48 -17.01 -3.49
CA PHE A 45 -13.49 -17.61 -4.81
C PHE A 45 -13.02 -16.58 -5.85
N HIS A 46 -12.18 -17.01 -6.79
CA HIS A 46 -11.60 -16.11 -7.79
C HIS A 46 -12.68 -15.48 -8.67
N GLU A 47 -13.70 -16.23 -9.03
CA GLU A 47 -14.83 -15.76 -9.83
C GLU A 47 -15.59 -14.62 -9.16
N ASP A 48 -15.77 -14.68 -7.84
CA ASP A 48 -16.44 -13.63 -7.07
C ASP A 48 -15.59 -12.34 -7.03
N ILE A 49 -14.27 -12.48 -6.97
CA ILE A 49 -13.34 -11.34 -7.04
C ILE A 49 -13.41 -10.70 -8.43
N LEU A 50 -13.41 -11.51 -9.49
CA LEU A 50 -13.53 -11.03 -10.88
C LEU A 50 -14.89 -10.34 -11.13
N ALA A 51 -15.95 -10.75 -10.44
CA ALA A 51 -17.25 -10.07 -10.52
C ALA A 51 -17.26 -8.67 -9.88
N GLY A 52 -16.21 -8.30 -9.14
CA GLY A 52 -16.01 -6.95 -8.61
C GLY A 52 -16.91 -6.58 -7.43
N GLN A 53 -17.60 -7.54 -6.82
CA GLN A 53 -18.55 -7.30 -5.73
C GLN A 53 -18.06 -7.83 -4.36
N THR A 54 -17.04 -8.65 -4.36
CA THR A 54 -16.50 -9.26 -3.14
C THR A 54 -15.68 -8.27 -2.34
N ARG A 55 -15.91 -8.25 -1.03
CA ARG A 55 -15.06 -7.55 -0.06
C ARG A 55 -14.38 -8.56 0.85
N LEU A 56 -13.12 -8.31 1.16
CA LEU A 56 -12.32 -9.08 2.09
C LEU A 56 -12.28 -8.40 3.45
N SER A 57 -12.14 -9.22 4.49
CA SER A 57 -11.65 -8.73 5.77
C SER A 57 -10.11 -8.62 5.78
N PRO A 58 -9.53 -7.85 6.71
CA PRO A 58 -8.09 -7.87 6.94
C PRO A 58 -7.54 -9.28 7.14
N GLN A 59 -8.23 -10.11 7.92
CA GLN A 59 -7.84 -11.49 8.18
C GLN A 59 -7.79 -12.34 6.89
N GLN A 60 -8.78 -12.20 6.01
CA GLN A 60 -8.79 -12.90 4.72
C GLN A 60 -7.65 -12.43 3.81
N PHE A 61 -7.38 -11.12 3.79
CA PHE A 61 -6.28 -10.58 2.99
C PHE A 61 -4.91 -11.00 3.54
N LEU A 62 -4.72 -11.01 4.84
CA LEU A 62 -3.49 -11.53 5.47
C LEU A 62 -3.28 -13.01 5.18
N ALA A 63 -4.36 -13.81 5.19
CA ALA A 63 -4.29 -15.22 4.80
C ALA A 63 -3.89 -15.40 3.33
N LEU A 64 -4.42 -14.56 2.42
CA LEU A 64 -4.02 -14.52 1.02
C LEU A 64 -2.54 -14.17 0.86
N ILE A 65 -2.03 -13.19 1.59
CA ILE A 65 -0.61 -12.83 1.61
C ILE A 65 0.24 -14.01 2.10
N GLY A 66 -0.16 -14.67 3.17
CA GLY A 66 0.54 -15.85 3.69
C GLY A 66 0.61 -16.99 2.68
N ASN A 67 -0.49 -17.26 1.97
CA ASN A 67 -0.53 -18.24 0.88
C ASN A 67 0.40 -17.84 -0.27
N SER A 68 0.35 -16.57 -0.69
CA SER A 68 1.20 -16.04 -1.75
C SER A 68 2.68 -16.21 -1.44
N ARG A 69 3.11 -15.83 -0.25
CA ARG A 69 4.50 -15.96 0.21
C ARG A 69 4.98 -17.40 0.17
N ARG A 70 4.16 -18.34 0.66
CA ARG A 70 4.50 -19.76 0.69
C ARG A 70 4.57 -20.37 -0.71
N LEU A 71 3.67 -19.96 -1.62
CA LEU A 71 3.58 -20.53 -2.96
C LEU A 71 4.58 -19.92 -3.94
N LEU A 72 4.82 -18.62 -3.82
CA LEU A 72 5.84 -17.93 -4.63
C LEU A 72 7.25 -18.33 -4.22
N ASP A 73 7.47 -18.54 -2.91
CA ASP A 73 8.77 -18.94 -2.32
C ASP A 73 9.96 -18.16 -2.93
N ALA A 74 9.79 -16.84 -3.05
CA ALA A 74 10.72 -15.97 -3.73
C ALA A 74 11.02 -14.72 -2.89
N ASP A 75 12.29 -14.39 -2.77
CA ASP A 75 12.81 -13.27 -1.96
C ASP A 75 12.42 -11.88 -2.51
N ASP A 76 11.94 -11.80 -3.75
CA ASP A 76 11.52 -10.56 -4.41
C ASP A 76 10.00 -10.28 -4.36
N SER A 77 9.20 -11.19 -3.83
CA SER A 77 7.74 -11.15 -3.94
C SER A 77 7.10 -9.91 -3.30
N SER A 78 7.59 -9.47 -2.15
CA SER A 78 7.10 -8.25 -1.47
C SER A 78 7.40 -6.99 -2.30
N PHE A 79 8.58 -6.92 -2.88
CA PHE A 79 9.02 -5.78 -3.70
C PHE A 79 8.24 -5.73 -5.02
N LEU A 80 8.04 -6.86 -5.69
CA LEU A 80 7.23 -6.92 -6.91
C LEU A 80 5.76 -6.59 -6.66
N PHE A 81 5.21 -7.03 -5.55
CA PHE A 81 3.88 -6.61 -5.11
C PHE A 81 3.85 -5.10 -4.84
N GLY A 82 4.83 -4.58 -4.11
CA GLY A 82 4.96 -3.17 -3.80
C GLY A 82 5.01 -2.27 -5.04
N GLN A 83 5.75 -2.66 -6.08
CA GLN A 83 5.81 -1.92 -7.35
C GLN A 83 4.46 -1.77 -8.04
N ARG A 84 3.52 -2.66 -7.78
CA ARG A 84 2.18 -2.68 -8.39
C ARG A 84 1.12 -2.02 -7.52
N LEU A 85 1.42 -1.73 -6.24
CA LEU A 85 0.43 -1.25 -5.28
C LEU A 85 -0.04 0.16 -5.55
N LEU A 86 0.85 1.09 -5.82
CA LEU A 86 0.53 2.51 -5.98
C LEU A 86 1.03 3.05 -7.32
N PRO A 87 0.25 3.90 -7.98
CA PRO A 87 -1.10 4.35 -7.61
C PRO A 87 -2.18 3.29 -7.78
N GLY A 88 -1.92 2.16 -8.42
CA GLY A 88 -2.84 1.04 -8.60
C GLY A 88 -4.07 1.34 -9.45
N HIS A 89 -5.09 0.48 -9.29
CA HIS A 89 -6.37 0.55 -10.02
C HIS A 89 -7.54 0.51 -9.01
N TYR A 90 -7.55 1.45 -8.07
CA TYR A 90 -8.48 1.50 -6.93
C TYR A 90 -9.47 2.65 -7.08
N GLY A 91 -10.01 2.83 -8.28
CA GLY A 91 -11.01 3.84 -8.58
C GLY A 91 -10.51 5.26 -8.34
N ALA A 92 -11.33 6.05 -7.68
CA ALA A 92 -11.07 7.47 -7.43
C ALA A 92 -9.82 7.72 -6.58
N ALA A 93 -9.48 6.85 -5.64
CA ALA A 93 -8.27 7.00 -4.83
C ALA A 93 -6.99 6.91 -5.68
N SER A 94 -6.92 5.96 -6.61
CA SER A 94 -5.81 5.88 -7.56
C SER A 94 -5.77 7.07 -8.52
N HIS A 95 -6.93 7.55 -8.97
CA HIS A 95 -7.02 8.76 -9.79
C HIS A 95 -6.48 9.99 -9.04
N ALA A 96 -6.82 10.13 -7.76
CA ALA A 96 -6.32 11.23 -6.93
C ALA A 96 -4.79 11.22 -6.84
N LEU A 97 -4.17 10.05 -6.69
CA LEU A 97 -2.71 9.91 -6.69
C LEU A 97 -2.09 10.29 -8.04
N ARG A 98 -2.67 9.81 -9.16
CA ARG A 98 -2.15 10.10 -10.52
C ARG A 98 -2.17 11.57 -10.88
N HIS A 99 -3.12 12.32 -10.33
CA HIS A 99 -3.27 13.76 -10.58
C HIS A 99 -2.75 14.63 -9.44
N ALA A 100 -2.04 14.05 -8.46
CA ALA A 100 -1.41 14.80 -7.39
C ALA A 100 -0.44 15.85 -7.95
N GLN A 101 -0.44 17.03 -7.35
CA GLN A 101 0.38 18.15 -7.80
C GLN A 101 1.86 17.96 -7.47
N ASN A 102 2.14 17.24 -6.40
CA ASN A 102 3.48 17.00 -5.88
C ASN A 102 3.46 15.84 -4.89
N LEU A 103 4.62 15.49 -4.34
CA LEU A 103 4.75 14.42 -3.38
C LEU A 103 3.94 14.66 -2.10
N HIS A 104 3.90 15.90 -1.60
CA HIS A 104 3.13 16.22 -0.39
C HIS A 104 1.66 15.86 -0.56
N GLN A 105 1.04 16.30 -1.66
CA GLN A 105 -0.36 15.98 -1.93
C GLN A 105 -0.61 14.48 -2.12
N ALA A 106 0.34 13.75 -2.73
CA ALA A 106 0.23 12.30 -2.85
C ALA A 106 0.30 11.60 -1.49
N LEU A 107 1.19 12.03 -0.60
CA LEU A 107 1.29 11.49 0.76
C LEU A 107 0.05 11.83 1.60
N ASP A 108 -0.46 13.05 1.51
CA ASP A 108 -1.73 13.44 2.16
C ASP A 108 -2.89 12.58 1.65
N THR A 109 -2.96 12.35 0.35
CA THR A 109 -3.97 11.47 -0.26
C THR A 109 -3.86 10.04 0.29
N LEU A 110 -2.65 9.49 0.40
CA LEU A 110 -2.41 8.17 0.98
C LEU A 110 -2.93 8.09 2.42
N VAL A 111 -2.64 9.10 3.25
CA VAL A 111 -3.08 9.15 4.65
C VAL A 111 -4.59 9.30 4.76
N GLN A 112 -5.18 10.20 3.99
CA GLN A 112 -6.63 10.45 4.02
C GLN A 112 -7.45 9.30 3.44
N GLN A 113 -6.93 8.62 2.41
CA GLN A 113 -7.60 7.55 1.70
C GLN A 113 -7.06 6.16 2.09
N GLN A 114 -6.53 6.03 3.30
CA GLN A 114 -5.85 4.83 3.77
C GLN A 114 -6.71 3.56 3.71
N ALA A 115 -8.03 3.66 3.91
CA ALA A 115 -8.93 2.52 3.83
C ALA A 115 -8.94 1.84 2.44
N LEU A 116 -8.65 2.60 1.39
CA LEU A 116 -8.58 2.12 0.01
C LEU A 116 -7.14 1.85 -0.45
N LEU A 117 -6.18 2.68 -0.01
CA LEU A 117 -4.80 2.68 -0.50
C LEU A 117 -3.82 1.91 0.39
N SER A 118 -4.17 1.69 1.66
CA SER A 118 -3.34 0.97 2.64
C SER A 118 -4.20 0.28 3.70
N PRO A 119 -5.07 -0.66 3.30
CA PRO A 119 -6.12 -1.20 4.18
C PRO A 119 -5.60 -2.06 5.34
N LEU A 120 -4.37 -2.58 5.25
CA LEU A 120 -3.76 -3.45 6.28
C LEU A 120 -2.79 -2.73 7.20
N MET A 121 -2.33 -1.55 6.80
CA MET A 121 -1.37 -0.75 7.56
C MET A 121 -1.83 0.71 7.56
N THR A 122 -1.70 1.38 8.68
CA THR A 122 -2.05 2.79 8.80
C THR A 122 -0.84 3.68 8.54
N PRO A 123 -0.77 4.37 7.38
CA PRO A 123 0.32 5.28 7.08
C PRO A 123 0.26 6.53 7.96
N ARG A 124 1.41 7.05 8.32
CA ARG A 124 1.60 8.30 9.04
C ARG A 124 2.66 9.14 8.36
N LEU A 125 2.40 10.43 8.29
CA LEU A 125 3.31 11.44 7.79
C LEU A 125 3.72 12.37 8.93
N LEU A 126 5.01 12.53 9.14
CA LEU A 126 5.58 13.48 10.08
C LEU A 126 6.54 14.41 9.33
N LEU A 127 6.47 15.68 9.61
CA LEU A 127 7.35 16.69 9.01
C LEU A 127 8.18 17.36 10.11
N ASP A 128 9.48 17.50 9.87
CA ASP A 128 10.33 18.43 10.60
C ASP A 128 10.92 19.49 9.65
N ASP A 129 11.88 20.28 10.10
CA ASP A 129 12.46 21.36 9.29
C ASP A 129 13.26 20.83 8.09
N SER A 130 13.78 19.61 8.16
CA SER A 130 14.70 19.04 7.17
C SER A 130 14.11 17.93 6.34
N PHE A 131 13.22 17.11 6.92
CA PHE A 131 12.72 15.88 6.32
C PHE A 131 11.20 15.72 6.42
N ALA A 132 10.67 14.91 5.51
CA ALA A 132 9.39 14.25 5.64
C ALA A 132 9.63 12.77 5.96
N TYR A 133 8.93 12.25 6.96
CA TYR A 133 9.01 10.87 7.41
C TYR A 133 7.69 10.17 7.13
N VAL A 134 7.76 8.99 6.56
CA VAL A 134 6.60 8.10 6.38
C VAL A 134 6.87 6.82 7.13
N TYR A 135 5.92 6.41 7.95
CA TYR A 135 5.95 5.13 8.66
C TYR A 135 4.54 4.55 8.75
N TRP A 136 4.44 3.29 9.11
CA TRP A 136 3.16 2.60 9.20
C TRP A 136 2.96 2.01 10.58
N LEU A 137 1.70 2.00 11.01
CA LEU A 137 1.26 1.30 12.21
C LEU A 137 0.58 0.00 11.79
N ASP A 138 0.84 -1.07 12.53
CA ASP A 138 0.10 -2.32 12.39
C ASP A 138 -1.31 -2.15 12.97
N SER A 139 -2.27 -1.94 12.10
CA SER A 139 -3.67 -1.74 12.49
C SER A 139 -4.54 -3.00 12.43
N CYS A 140 -3.99 -4.11 11.97
CA CYS A 140 -4.73 -5.35 11.73
C CYS A 140 -4.15 -6.58 12.44
N GLY A 141 -3.04 -6.44 13.16
CA GLY A 141 -2.34 -7.58 13.74
C GLY A 141 -1.71 -8.45 12.65
N ALA A 142 -0.87 -7.85 11.81
CA ALA A 142 -0.27 -8.51 10.65
C ALA A 142 0.67 -9.67 10.99
N GLY A 143 1.20 -9.71 12.22
CA GLY A 143 2.03 -10.81 12.69
C GLY A 143 3.19 -11.11 11.74
N GLU A 144 3.30 -12.36 11.28
CA GLU A 144 4.36 -12.80 10.36
C GLU A 144 4.36 -12.10 9.00
N GLN A 145 3.24 -11.45 8.63
CA GLN A 145 3.11 -10.73 7.36
C GLN A 145 3.63 -9.29 7.46
N TRP A 146 3.93 -8.79 8.65
CA TRP A 146 4.30 -7.39 8.87
C TRP A 146 5.50 -6.94 8.04
N ARG A 147 6.55 -7.74 8.03
CA ARG A 147 7.75 -7.44 7.23
C ARG A 147 7.46 -7.37 5.74
N PHE A 148 6.69 -8.33 5.21
CA PHE A 148 6.25 -8.33 3.81
C PHE A 148 5.48 -7.05 3.48
N LEU A 149 4.57 -6.63 4.35
CA LEU A 149 3.79 -5.41 4.18
C LEU A 149 4.66 -4.15 4.21
N LEU A 150 5.64 -4.06 5.12
CA LEU A 150 6.57 -2.92 5.16
C LEU A 150 7.43 -2.84 3.90
N GLU A 151 8.01 -3.94 3.45
CA GLU A 151 8.78 -4.02 2.21
C GLU A 151 7.92 -3.57 1.01
N ALA A 152 6.70 -4.07 0.90
CA ALA A 152 5.77 -3.69 -0.16
C ALA A 152 5.34 -2.21 -0.05
N GLY A 153 5.03 -1.73 1.14
CA GLY A 153 4.59 -0.35 1.38
C GLY A 153 5.66 0.68 1.02
N MET A 154 6.90 0.48 1.48
CA MET A 154 8.01 1.37 1.16
C MET A 154 8.35 1.32 -0.34
N THR A 155 8.37 0.13 -0.94
CA THR A 155 8.59 -0.03 -2.38
C THR A 155 7.52 0.69 -3.20
N SER A 156 6.26 0.63 -2.76
CA SER A 156 5.15 1.27 -3.47
C SER A 156 5.28 2.78 -3.53
N LEU A 157 5.73 3.43 -2.46
CA LEU A 157 5.96 4.87 -2.44
C LEU A 157 7.14 5.29 -3.30
N ILE A 158 8.23 4.53 -3.27
CA ILE A 158 9.41 4.81 -4.11
C ILE A 158 9.03 4.66 -5.59
N ALA A 159 8.38 3.56 -5.97
CA ALA A 159 7.99 3.30 -7.34
C ALA A 159 6.98 4.33 -7.87
N MET A 160 5.95 4.64 -7.07
CA MET A 160 4.94 5.64 -7.42
C MET A 160 5.55 7.03 -7.59
N SER A 161 6.36 7.47 -6.63
CA SER A 161 6.98 8.80 -6.68
C SER A 161 7.95 8.94 -7.85
N GLN A 162 8.70 7.89 -8.18
CA GLN A 162 9.56 7.86 -9.36
C GLN A 162 8.74 7.96 -10.66
N TRP A 163 7.66 7.22 -10.75
CA TRP A 163 6.82 7.24 -11.95
C TRP A 163 6.12 8.57 -12.15
N LEU A 164 5.52 9.14 -11.09
CA LEU A 164 4.75 10.39 -11.19
C LEU A 164 5.62 11.64 -11.29
N SER A 165 6.80 11.64 -10.68
CA SER A 165 7.75 12.74 -10.79
C SER A 165 8.62 12.67 -12.04
N GLY A 166 8.75 11.50 -12.66
CA GLY A 166 9.64 11.24 -13.79
C GLY A 166 11.11 11.08 -13.40
N GLN A 167 11.44 11.04 -12.11
CA GLN A 167 12.81 10.89 -11.61
C GLN A 167 12.87 10.09 -10.31
N ARG A 168 14.01 9.42 -10.07
CA ARG A 168 14.22 8.74 -8.79
C ARG A 168 14.43 9.78 -7.69
N LEU A 169 13.57 9.74 -6.68
CA LEU A 169 13.68 10.64 -5.53
C LEU A 169 14.61 10.03 -4.46
N PRO A 170 15.29 10.87 -3.65
CA PRO A 170 16.30 10.42 -2.69
C PRO A 170 15.68 9.92 -1.38
N TRP A 171 14.83 8.89 -1.46
CA TRP A 171 14.30 8.23 -0.30
C TRP A 171 15.39 7.46 0.46
N GLU A 172 15.36 7.52 1.78
CA GLU A 172 16.17 6.72 2.67
C GLU A 172 15.27 5.85 3.54
N CYS A 173 15.52 4.54 3.54
CA CYS A 173 14.71 3.57 4.28
C CYS A 173 15.49 2.99 5.46
N SER A 174 14.80 2.76 6.58
CA SER A 174 15.34 2.07 7.75
C SER A 174 14.38 1.01 8.25
N PHE A 175 14.95 -0.08 8.76
CA PHE A 175 14.24 -1.23 9.30
C PHE A 175 14.75 -1.62 10.67
N SER A 176 13.85 -2.06 11.53
CA SER A 176 14.18 -2.53 12.88
C SER A 176 14.80 -3.94 12.90
N HIS A 177 14.47 -4.75 11.91
CA HIS A 177 15.01 -6.11 11.79
C HIS A 177 16.49 -6.12 11.36
N ALA A 178 17.13 -7.26 11.54
CA ALA A 178 18.49 -7.49 11.05
C ALA A 178 18.51 -7.55 9.50
N GLU A 179 19.67 -7.24 8.94
CA GLU A 179 19.91 -7.38 7.50
C GLU A 179 19.56 -8.80 7.04
N PRO A 180 18.68 -8.94 6.03
CA PRO A 180 18.31 -10.24 5.52
C PRO A 180 19.36 -10.82 4.56
N ARG A 181 19.29 -12.13 4.34
CA ARG A 181 20.13 -12.81 3.34
C ARG A 181 19.94 -12.31 1.89
N TYR A 182 18.77 -11.72 1.60
CA TYR A 182 18.43 -11.19 0.28
C TYR A 182 18.51 -9.65 0.24
N VAL A 183 19.52 -9.09 0.90
CA VAL A 183 19.71 -7.64 1.01
C VAL A 183 19.81 -6.93 -0.34
N GLU A 184 20.25 -7.62 -1.39
CA GLU A 184 20.31 -7.10 -2.76
C GLU A 184 18.93 -6.63 -3.25
N GLN A 185 17.84 -7.28 -2.83
CA GLN A 185 16.48 -6.87 -3.18
C GLN A 185 16.16 -5.49 -2.57
N TYR A 186 16.62 -5.24 -1.35
CA TYR A 186 16.47 -3.92 -0.72
C TYR A 186 17.26 -2.86 -1.47
N TRP A 187 18.48 -3.14 -1.86
CA TRP A 187 19.29 -2.17 -2.60
C TRP A 187 18.69 -1.82 -3.95
N VAL A 188 18.19 -2.80 -4.66
CA VAL A 188 17.55 -2.60 -5.98
C VAL A 188 16.27 -1.76 -5.86
N HIS A 189 15.41 -2.09 -4.89
CA HIS A 189 14.07 -1.51 -4.79
C HIS A 189 14.01 -0.28 -3.89
N LEU A 190 14.76 -0.25 -2.78
CA LEU A 190 14.71 0.81 -1.78
C LEU A 190 15.95 1.72 -1.79
N GLY A 191 17.06 1.27 -2.32
CA GLY A 191 18.31 2.00 -2.40
C GLY A 191 19.42 1.41 -1.53
N GLU A 192 20.66 1.63 -1.96
CA GLU A 192 21.88 1.11 -1.32
C GLU A 192 22.09 1.63 0.10
N HIS A 193 21.48 2.77 0.45
CA HIS A 193 21.57 3.38 1.78
C HIS A 193 20.51 2.86 2.76
N THR A 194 19.80 1.79 2.44
CA THR A 194 18.87 1.13 3.36
C THR A 194 19.58 0.66 4.61
N GLN A 195 19.04 1.00 5.77
CA GLN A 195 19.65 0.73 7.07
C GLN A 195 18.84 -0.33 7.84
N PHE A 196 19.55 -1.20 8.56
CA PHE A 196 18.96 -2.27 9.38
C PHE A 196 19.32 -2.10 10.85
N LYS A 197 18.63 -2.83 11.74
CA LYS A 197 18.78 -2.75 13.20
C LYS A 197 18.60 -1.33 13.73
N ARG A 198 17.68 -0.59 13.13
CA ARG A 198 17.31 0.76 13.58
C ARG A 198 16.14 0.70 14.55
N PRO A 199 15.93 1.73 15.38
CA PRO A 199 14.82 1.76 16.33
C PRO A 199 13.44 1.70 15.68
N LEU A 200 13.29 2.23 14.47
CA LEU A 200 12.01 2.38 13.77
C LEU A 200 12.08 1.92 12.31
N ASP A 201 10.98 1.33 11.86
CA ASP A 201 10.71 1.07 10.46
C ASP A 201 10.10 2.32 9.84
N LEU A 202 10.87 3.03 9.04
CA LEU A 202 10.42 4.26 8.39
C LEU A 202 11.20 4.54 7.11
N MET A 203 10.63 5.43 6.29
CA MET A 203 11.34 6.05 5.19
C MET A 203 11.28 7.56 5.32
N ARG A 204 12.30 8.26 4.84
CA ARG A 204 12.38 9.71 4.85
C ARG A 204 12.90 10.26 3.54
N ILE A 205 12.56 11.52 3.28
CA ILE A 205 13.01 12.26 2.11
C ILE A 205 13.29 13.71 2.53
N PRO A 206 14.30 14.40 1.97
CA PRO A 206 14.48 15.82 2.23
C PRO A 206 13.22 16.62 1.90
N ARG A 207 12.82 17.50 2.82
CA ARG A 207 11.56 18.25 2.75
C ARG A 207 11.40 19.08 1.47
N GLU A 208 12.50 19.53 0.88
CA GLU A 208 12.49 20.28 -0.38
C GLU A 208 11.85 19.54 -1.55
N PHE A 209 11.80 18.19 -1.53
CA PHE A 209 11.18 17.38 -2.58
C PHE A 209 9.66 17.36 -2.51
N LEU A 210 9.06 17.71 -1.38
CA LEU A 210 7.60 17.64 -1.18
C LEU A 210 6.82 18.55 -2.12
N ALA A 211 7.31 19.77 -2.34
CA ALA A 211 6.58 20.79 -3.09
C ALA A 211 6.93 20.84 -4.58
N ARG A 212 7.87 20.02 -5.05
CA ARG A 212 8.28 20.02 -6.46
C ARG A 212 7.12 19.58 -7.36
N PRO A 213 6.72 20.40 -8.36
CA PRO A 213 5.59 20.09 -9.22
C PRO A 213 5.81 18.80 -10.01
N TRP A 214 4.74 18.00 -10.12
CA TRP A 214 4.75 16.77 -10.91
C TRP A 214 4.17 17.00 -12.32
N PRO A 215 4.73 16.35 -13.37
CA PRO A 215 4.34 16.60 -14.76
C PRO A 215 2.87 16.28 -15.07
N GLY A 216 2.32 15.23 -14.46
CA GLY A 216 0.95 14.78 -14.68
C GLY A 216 -0.10 15.45 -13.79
N ALA A 217 0.27 16.50 -13.06
CA ALA A 217 -0.61 17.17 -12.12
C ALA A 217 -1.85 17.78 -12.77
N SER A 218 -3.00 17.60 -12.13
CA SER A 218 -4.26 18.27 -12.50
C SER A 218 -5.03 18.65 -11.24
N ALA A 219 -5.08 19.93 -10.93
CA ALA A 219 -5.80 20.41 -9.75
C ALA A 219 -7.27 20.01 -9.78
N THR A 220 -7.94 20.20 -10.91
CA THR A 220 -9.38 19.88 -11.05
C THR A 220 -9.63 18.38 -10.97
N ALA A 221 -8.94 17.57 -11.78
CA ALA A 221 -9.10 16.13 -11.78
C ALA A 221 -8.73 15.51 -10.41
N GLY A 222 -7.67 15.98 -9.80
CA GLY A 222 -7.24 15.52 -8.47
C GLY A 222 -8.25 15.87 -7.38
N GLN A 223 -8.83 17.08 -7.41
CA GLN A 223 -9.85 17.47 -6.43
C GLN A 223 -11.14 16.65 -6.57
N VAL A 224 -11.64 16.47 -7.78
CA VAL A 224 -12.84 15.66 -8.06
C VAL A 224 -12.60 14.22 -7.61
N ALA A 225 -11.44 13.66 -7.93
CA ALA A 225 -11.09 12.30 -7.55
C ALA A 225 -11.00 12.13 -6.02
N ARG A 226 -10.41 13.08 -5.29
CA ARG A 226 -10.37 13.03 -3.82
C ARG A 226 -11.76 13.07 -3.19
N GLN A 227 -12.65 13.93 -3.71
CA GLN A 227 -14.03 14.01 -3.23
C GLN A 227 -14.79 12.70 -3.46
N GLU A 228 -14.61 12.10 -4.62
CA GLU A 228 -15.23 10.81 -4.96
C GLU A 228 -14.68 9.67 -4.07
N ALA A 229 -13.37 9.63 -3.84
CA ALA A 229 -12.75 8.67 -2.95
C ALA A 229 -13.24 8.83 -1.50
N THR A 230 -13.42 10.07 -1.02
CA THR A 230 -13.99 10.33 0.31
C THR A 230 -15.43 9.78 0.40
N ARG A 231 -16.27 10.00 -0.59
CA ARG A 231 -17.63 9.42 -0.63
C ARG A 231 -17.60 7.89 -0.62
N GLN A 232 -16.67 7.30 -1.34
CA GLN A 232 -16.50 5.84 -1.35
C GLN A 232 -16.12 5.32 0.04
N ILE A 233 -15.24 6.00 0.76
CA ILE A 233 -14.87 5.66 2.14
C ILE A 233 -16.06 5.77 3.09
N GLU A 234 -16.86 6.83 2.98
CA GLU A 234 -18.08 7.01 3.76
C GLU A 234 -19.09 5.87 3.50
N GLN A 235 -19.23 5.43 2.26
CA GLN A 235 -20.07 4.29 1.88
C GLN A 235 -19.57 2.96 2.44
N LEU A 236 -18.27 2.84 2.67
CA LEU A 236 -17.69 1.70 3.38
C LEU A 236 -17.98 1.75 4.89
N GLY A 237 -18.44 2.90 5.40
CA GLY A 237 -18.77 3.12 6.81
C GLY A 237 -17.66 3.72 7.65
N PHE A 238 -16.56 4.19 7.02
CA PHE A 238 -15.56 5.00 7.71
C PHE A 238 -16.02 6.46 7.81
N ALA A 239 -15.66 7.13 8.88
CA ALA A 239 -15.76 8.59 8.93
C ALA A 239 -14.67 9.18 8.01
N ALA A 240 -15.05 10.21 7.28
CA ALA A 240 -14.12 10.99 6.47
C ALA A 240 -13.26 11.90 7.38
#